data_faffa865bed72d46db4e374994734ca6
#
_entry.id   faffa865bed72d46db4e374994734ca6
#
_cell.length_a   1.000
_cell.length_b   1.000
_cell.length_c   1.000
_cell.angle_alpha   90.00
_cell.angle_beta   90.00
_cell.angle_gamma   90.00
#
_symmetry.space_group_name_H-M   'P 1'
#
loop_
_entity.id
_entity.type
_entity.pdbx_description
1 polymer ?
#
loop_
_entity_poly.entity_id
_entity_poly.type
_entity_poly.pdbx_seq_one_letter_code
_entity_poly.pdbx_strand_id
1 'polypeptide(L)'
;MFLRPAAPPTVNLALQGGGAHGAFTWGVLDALLEDGRLAFEGVSGTSAGAMNAVALAQGLLDGGRDGARAALAGFWTAVAESSPFDVTLPAAEGEVPSLSPALRMMMQWASYLSPEQLNPFDLNPLRDIVAARIDFAALRRQSPVKLFIAATHANSGKLRIFHNHELSVDAILASACLPTIHRTIVIDGEPYWDGGYS
;
A
#
# COMPACT_ATOMS: atom_id res chain seq x y z
N MET A 1 -30.43 25.63 24.80
CA MET A 1 -29.90 24.23 24.91
C MET A 1 -29.42 23.85 23.54
N PHE A 2 -28.14 24.04 23.25
CA PHE A 2 -27.57 23.67 21.94
C PHE A 2 -27.44 22.14 21.91
N LEU A 3 -28.13 21.50 21.01
CA LEU A 3 -27.96 20.07 20.74
C LEU A 3 -26.51 19.86 20.28
N ARG A 4 -25.76 19.05 21.00
CA ARG A 4 -24.44 18.61 20.56
C ARG A 4 -24.63 17.79 19.28
N PRO A 5 -23.95 18.11 18.16
CA PRO A 5 -24.08 17.31 16.95
C PRO A 5 -23.73 15.85 17.29
N ALA A 6 -24.51 14.92 16.75
CA ALA A 6 -24.27 13.50 16.94
C ALA A 6 -22.86 13.18 16.40
N ALA A 7 -22.13 12.32 17.12
CA ALA A 7 -20.83 11.84 16.65
C ALA A 7 -21.01 11.12 15.29
N PRO A 8 -20.07 11.29 14.34
CA PRO A 8 -20.17 10.60 13.06
C PRO A 8 -20.20 9.09 13.26
N PRO A 9 -20.95 8.35 12.44
CA PRO A 9 -20.95 6.89 12.47
C PRO A 9 -19.53 6.37 12.21
N THR A 10 -19.15 5.35 12.97
CA THR A 10 -17.83 4.72 12.89
C THR A 10 -17.88 3.51 11.98
N VAL A 11 -16.92 3.40 11.06
CA VAL A 11 -16.80 2.29 10.10
C VAL A 11 -15.41 1.68 10.12
N ASN A 12 -15.31 0.42 9.70
CA ASN A 12 -14.05 -0.23 9.39
C ASN A 12 -13.88 -0.30 7.87
N LEU A 13 -12.65 -0.08 7.42
CA LEU A 13 -12.29 -0.12 6.00
C LEU A 13 -11.53 -1.40 5.68
N ALA A 14 -11.85 -2.03 4.56
CA ALA A 14 -11.09 -3.13 3.98
C ALA A 14 -10.54 -2.69 2.62
N LEU A 15 -9.23 -2.45 2.57
CA LEU A 15 -8.55 -1.88 1.40
C LEU A 15 -7.90 -2.99 0.59
N GLN A 16 -8.40 -3.17 -0.62
CA GLN A 16 -7.93 -4.20 -1.54
C GLN A 16 -6.54 -3.88 -2.10
N GLY A 17 -5.74 -4.93 -2.37
CA GLY A 17 -4.53 -4.86 -3.16
C GLY A 17 -4.82 -4.60 -4.64
N GLY A 18 -3.76 -4.48 -5.45
CA GLY A 18 -3.92 -4.29 -6.89
C GLY A 18 -2.86 -3.40 -7.54
N GLY A 19 -1.70 -3.22 -6.93
CA GLY A 19 -0.60 -2.42 -7.48
C GLY A 19 -1.04 -0.98 -7.74
N ALA A 20 -0.86 -0.49 -8.98
CA ALA A 20 -1.23 0.86 -9.39
C ALA A 20 -2.74 1.18 -9.21
N HIS A 21 -3.61 0.17 -9.20
CA HIS A 21 -5.04 0.38 -8.93
C HIS A 21 -5.31 0.85 -7.49
N GLY A 22 -4.33 0.77 -6.59
CA GLY A 22 -4.41 1.40 -5.27
C GLY A 22 -4.64 2.92 -5.32
N ALA A 23 -4.29 3.59 -6.43
CA ALA A 23 -4.60 4.98 -6.66
C ALA A 23 -6.13 5.25 -6.77
N PHE A 24 -6.90 4.28 -7.28
CA PHE A 24 -8.36 4.37 -7.24
C PHE A 24 -8.88 4.35 -5.78
N THR A 25 -8.33 3.46 -4.95
CA THR A 25 -8.65 3.40 -3.52
C THR A 25 -8.30 4.73 -2.82
N TRP A 26 -7.16 5.35 -3.16
CA TRP A 26 -6.83 6.69 -2.69
C TRP A 26 -7.93 7.71 -3.05
N GLY A 27 -8.41 7.75 -4.31
CA GLY A 27 -9.49 8.66 -4.71
C GLY A 27 -10.77 8.47 -3.89
N VAL A 28 -11.14 7.22 -3.59
CA VAL A 28 -12.29 6.91 -2.71
C VAL A 28 -12.05 7.41 -1.29
N LEU A 29 -10.86 7.15 -0.72
CA LEU A 29 -10.50 7.62 0.62
C LEU A 29 -10.50 9.15 0.71
N ASP A 30 -9.97 9.82 -0.32
CA ASP A 30 -9.96 11.29 -0.41
C ASP A 30 -11.37 11.85 -0.35
N ALA A 31 -12.30 11.30 -1.14
CA ALA A 31 -13.70 11.71 -1.14
C ALA A 31 -14.40 11.46 0.21
N LEU A 32 -14.13 10.32 0.87
CA LEU A 32 -14.68 10.01 2.20
C LEU A 32 -14.13 10.96 3.29
N LEU A 33 -12.85 11.31 3.19
CA LEU A 33 -12.21 12.26 4.11
C LEU A 33 -12.76 13.68 3.92
N GLU A 34 -12.97 14.10 2.69
CA GLU A 34 -13.57 15.40 2.33
C GLU A 34 -15.00 15.50 2.82
N ASP A 35 -15.83 14.49 2.55
CA ASP A 35 -17.24 14.41 3.00
C ASP A 35 -17.37 14.52 4.53
N GLY A 36 -16.47 13.91 5.25
CA GLY A 36 -16.33 14.08 6.70
C GLY A 36 -17.42 13.48 7.57
N ARG A 37 -18.40 12.79 7.01
CA ARG A 37 -19.54 12.22 7.76
C ARG A 37 -19.23 10.88 8.44
N LEU A 38 -18.09 10.25 8.13
CA LEU A 38 -17.68 8.99 8.70
C LEU A 38 -16.45 9.14 9.59
N ALA A 39 -16.34 8.33 10.63
CA ALA A 39 -15.13 8.11 11.41
C ALA A 39 -14.59 6.71 11.14
N PHE A 40 -13.28 6.56 11.09
CA PHE A 40 -12.62 5.27 10.87
C PHE A 40 -12.09 4.72 12.18
N GLU A 41 -12.42 3.46 12.51
CA GLU A 41 -11.93 2.77 13.69
C GLU A 41 -10.81 1.79 13.34
N GLY A 42 -11.03 0.98 12.32
CA GLY A 42 -10.09 -0.03 11.86
C GLY A 42 -9.92 -0.01 10.35
N VAL A 43 -8.71 -0.31 9.91
CA VAL A 43 -8.36 -0.37 8.49
C VAL A 43 -7.56 -1.64 8.25
N SER A 44 -8.09 -2.55 7.45
CA SER A 44 -7.32 -3.68 6.93
C SER A 44 -6.83 -3.39 5.52
N GLY A 45 -5.65 -3.90 5.18
CA GLY A 45 -5.08 -3.70 3.85
C GLY A 45 -4.11 -4.79 3.46
N THR A 46 -4.05 -5.05 2.16
CA THR A 46 -3.12 -5.97 1.52
C THR A 46 -2.45 -5.24 0.36
N SER A 47 -1.14 -5.39 0.17
CA SER A 47 -0.41 -4.83 -0.95
C SER A 47 -0.61 -3.30 -1.05
N ALA A 48 -1.09 -2.78 -2.18
CA ALA A 48 -1.44 -1.37 -2.34
C ALA A 48 -2.45 -0.88 -1.29
N GLY A 49 -3.35 -1.76 -0.81
CA GLY A 49 -4.26 -1.47 0.30
C GLY A 49 -3.54 -1.25 1.62
N ALA A 50 -2.44 -1.97 1.88
CA ALA A 50 -1.59 -1.77 3.04
C ALA A 50 -0.88 -0.40 2.98
N MET A 51 -0.41 0.00 1.80
CA MET A 51 0.18 1.32 1.56
C MET A 51 -0.83 2.45 1.86
N ASN A 52 -2.04 2.33 1.33
CA ASN A 52 -3.12 3.27 1.61
C ASN A 52 -3.47 3.32 3.11
N ALA A 53 -3.51 2.16 3.78
CA ALA A 53 -3.84 2.09 5.20
C ALA A 53 -2.83 2.83 6.08
N VAL A 54 -1.52 2.65 5.85
CA VAL A 54 -0.49 3.34 6.64
C VAL A 54 -0.36 4.82 6.29
N ALA A 55 -0.53 5.20 5.01
CA ALA A 55 -0.54 6.59 4.59
C ALA A 55 -1.74 7.35 5.19
N LEU A 56 -2.92 6.73 5.17
CA LEU A 56 -4.13 7.24 5.84
C LEU A 56 -3.89 7.44 7.34
N ALA A 57 -3.37 6.42 8.03
CA ALA A 57 -3.15 6.47 9.47
C ALA A 57 -2.10 7.52 9.85
N GLN A 58 -1.00 7.63 9.09
CA GLN A 58 0.02 8.66 9.29
C GLN A 58 -0.57 10.05 9.15
N GLY A 59 -1.27 10.31 8.06
CA GLY A 59 -1.86 11.62 7.82
C GLY A 59 -2.96 11.99 8.84
N LEU A 60 -3.76 11.01 9.28
CA LEU A 60 -4.73 11.22 10.37
C LEU A 60 -4.03 11.61 11.68
N LEU A 61 -2.87 11.01 11.96
CA LEU A 61 -2.06 11.33 13.13
C LEU A 61 -1.47 12.74 13.05
N ASP A 62 -0.97 13.13 11.88
CA ASP A 62 -0.24 14.38 11.69
C ASP A 62 -1.16 15.61 11.60
N GLY A 63 -2.35 15.46 10.98
CA GLY A 63 -3.21 16.61 10.71
C GLY A 63 -4.68 16.23 10.49
N GLY A 64 -5.16 15.14 11.09
CA GLY A 64 -6.54 14.71 10.94
C GLY A 64 -6.91 14.42 9.48
N ARG A 65 -8.10 14.79 9.06
CA ARG A 65 -8.61 14.47 7.72
C ARG A 65 -7.80 15.13 6.61
N ASP A 66 -7.45 16.40 6.76
CA ASP A 66 -6.67 17.14 5.76
C ASP A 66 -5.24 16.58 5.68
N GLY A 67 -4.65 16.23 6.82
CA GLY A 67 -3.37 15.53 6.87
C GLY A 67 -3.42 14.17 6.16
N ALA A 68 -4.50 13.41 6.32
CA ALA A 68 -4.69 12.13 5.65
C ALA A 68 -4.80 12.29 4.13
N ARG A 69 -5.55 13.27 3.65
CA ARG A 69 -5.64 13.62 2.22
C ARG A 69 -4.28 13.98 1.65
N ALA A 70 -3.54 14.83 2.34
CA ALA A 70 -2.20 15.24 1.93
C ALA A 70 -1.19 14.08 1.92
N ALA A 71 -1.22 13.21 2.94
CA ALA A 71 -0.34 12.05 3.03
C ALA A 71 -0.59 11.04 1.92
N LEU A 72 -1.86 10.74 1.63
CA LEU A 72 -2.25 9.85 0.52
C LEU A 72 -1.81 10.43 -0.83
N ALA A 73 -2.09 11.71 -1.08
CA ALA A 73 -1.68 12.39 -2.31
C ALA A 73 -0.15 12.37 -2.47
N GLY A 74 0.58 12.74 -1.42
CA GLY A 74 2.04 12.73 -1.44
C GLY A 74 2.62 11.33 -1.67
N PHE A 75 2.04 10.29 -1.06
CA PHE A 75 2.47 8.91 -1.26
C PHE A 75 2.33 8.49 -2.74
N TRP A 76 1.15 8.64 -3.31
CA TRP A 76 0.89 8.23 -4.69
C TRP A 76 1.62 9.07 -5.74
N THR A 77 1.86 10.35 -5.46
CA THR A 77 2.73 11.20 -6.29
C THR A 77 4.16 10.65 -6.30
N ALA A 78 4.73 10.32 -5.14
CA ALA A 78 6.06 9.76 -5.07
C ALA A 78 6.16 8.38 -5.76
N VAL A 79 5.13 7.55 -5.67
CA VAL A 79 5.06 6.28 -6.40
C VAL A 79 5.06 6.52 -7.91
N ALA A 80 4.28 7.47 -8.40
CA ALA A 80 4.25 7.83 -9.83
C ALA A 80 5.60 8.36 -10.32
N GLU A 81 6.25 9.24 -9.56
CA GLU A 81 7.56 9.80 -9.88
C GLU A 81 8.70 8.77 -9.84
N SER A 82 8.56 7.74 -9.01
CA SER A 82 9.55 6.65 -8.89
C SER A 82 9.45 5.62 -10.02
N SER A 83 8.38 5.65 -10.82
CA SER A 83 8.20 4.73 -11.95
C SER A 83 9.14 5.13 -13.10
N PRO A 84 10.14 4.30 -13.45
CA PRO A 84 11.20 4.71 -14.39
C PRO A 84 10.74 4.79 -15.85
N PHE A 85 9.52 4.36 -16.15
CA PHE A 85 9.02 4.30 -17.53
C PHE A 85 7.52 4.62 -17.62
N ASP A 86 7.17 5.44 -18.59
CA ASP A 86 5.82 5.44 -19.16
C ASP A 86 5.70 4.22 -20.08
N VAL A 87 5.35 3.08 -19.48
CA VAL A 87 5.33 1.76 -20.16
C VAL A 87 4.04 1.51 -20.93
N THR A 88 3.12 2.47 -20.91
CA THR A 88 1.86 2.37 -21.64
C THR A 88 1.97 3.06 -23.00
N LEU A 89 1.45 2.41 -24.04
CA LEU A 89 1.20 3.10 -25.31
C LEU A 89 0.06 4.11 -25.08
N PRO A 90 0.17 5.33 -25.66
CA PRO A 90 -0.96 6.25 -25.68
C PRO A 90 -2.17 5.52 -26.30
N ALA A 91 -3.25 5.44 -25.55
CA ALA A 91 -4.51 4.86 -26.02
C ALA A 91 -5.31 5.94 -26.76
N ALA A 92 -6.00 5.55 -27.84
CA ALA A 92 -7.01 6.40 -28.44
C ALA A 92 -8.19 6.62 -27.47
N GLU A 93 -8.98 7.66 -27.68
CA GLU A 93 -10.15 7.90 -26.84
C GLU A 93 -11.06 6.66 -26.79
N GLY A 94 -11.28 6.14 -25.55
CA GLY A 94 -12.09 4.96 -25.29
C GLY A 94 -11.34 3.60 -25.31
N GLU A 95 -10.03 3.59 -25.58
CA GLU A 95 -9.23 2.37 -25.50
C GLU A 95 -8.49 2.27 -24.14
N VAL A 96 -8.37 1.04 -23.63
CA VAL A 96 -7.58 0.76 -22.44
C VAL A 96 -6.08 0.81 -22.81
N PRO A 97 -5.24 1.57 -22.10
CA PRO A 97 -3.81 1.58 -22.33
C PRO A 97 -3.23 0.17 -22.33
N SER A 98 -2.47 -0.18 -23.34
CA SER A 98 -1.88 -1.51 -23.47
C SER A 98 -0.36 -1.47 -23.48
N LEU A 99 0.26 -2.54 -22.97
CA LEU A 99 1.71 -2.70 -23.02
C LEU A 99 2.17 -2.87 -24.46
N SER A 100 3.31 -2.24 -24.82
CA SER A 100 3.90 -2.44 -26.13
C SER A 100 4.26 -3.93 -26.35
N PRO A 101 4.23 -4.44 -27.60
CA PRO A 101 4.61 -5.82 -27.89
C PRO A 101 6.04 -6.16 -27.42
N ALA A 102 6.96 -5.22 -27.55
CA ALA A 102 8.35 -5.38 -27.09
C ALA A 102 8.41 -5.54 -25.55
N LEU A 103 7.63 -4.75 -24.82
CA LEU A 103 7.58 -4.84 -23.36
C LEU A 103 6.91 -6.16 -22.90
N ARG A 104 5.85 -6.61 -23.59
CA ARG A 104 5.24 -7.93 -23.31
C ARG A 104 6.25 -9.05 -23.48
N MET A 105 7.02 -9.02 -24.58
CA MET A 105 8.06 -10.00 -24.83
C MET A 105 9.17 -9.95 -23.78
N MET A 106 9.61 -8.75 -23.39
CA MET A 106 10.60 -8.55 -22.31
C MET A 106 10.08 -9.08 -20.97
N MET A 107 8.83 -8.81 -20.60
CA MET A 107 8.22 -9.33 -19.38
C MET A 107 8.09 -10.87 -19.41
N GLN A 108 7.78 -11.45 -20.57
CA GLN A 108 7.73 -12.90 -20.75
C GLN A 108 9.12 -13.53 -20.59
N TRP A 109 10.19 -12.91 -21.11
CA TRP A 109 11.56 -13.36 -20.88
C TRP A 109 11.96 -13.17 -19.42
N ALA A 110 11.59 -12.05 -18.79
CA ALA A 110 11.88 -11.78 -17.39
C ALA A 110 11.22 -12.80 -16.45
N SER A 111 10.10 -13.41 -16.81
CA SER A 111 9.43 -14.44 -16.02
C SER A 111 10.23 -15.74 -15.85
N TYR A 112 11.29 -15.94 -16.64
CA TYR A 112 12.23 -17.06 -16.49
C TYR A 112 13.42 -16.75 -15.59
N LEU A 113 13.56 -15.50 -15.16
CA LEU A 113 14.64 -15.05 -14.28
C LEU A 113 14.15 -14.99 -12.83
N SER A 114 15.05 -15.29 -11.88
CA SER A 114 14.75 -15.09 -10.47
C SER A 114 14.76 -13.60 -10.10
N PRO A 115 14.07 -13.19 -9.01
CA PRO A 115 14.13 -11.81 -8.52
C PRO A 115 15.56 -11.30 -8.29
N GLU A 116 16.47 -12.18 -7.84
CA GLU A 116 17.90 -11.85 -7.64
C GLU A 116 18.62 -11.55 -8.95
N GLN A 117 18.24 -12.24 -10.04
CA GLN A 117 18.80 -12.00 -11.37
C GLN A 117 18.24 -10.73 -11.99
N LEU A 118 16.95 -10.43 -11.76
CA LEU A 118 16.29 -9.23 -12.24
C LEU A 118 16.73 -7.97 -11.49
N ASN A 119 17.00 -8.10 -10.20
CA ASN A 119 17.38 -7.01 -9.31
C ASN A 119 18.57 -7.40 -8.41
N PRO A 120 19.79 -7.51 -8.98
CA PRO A 120 20.98 -7.96 -8.25
C PRO A 120 21.37 -6.99 -7.11
N PHE A 121 21.04 -5.72 -7.23
CA PHE A 121 21.32 -4.69 -6.23
C PHE A 121 20.23 -4.50 -5.18
N ASP A 122 19.15 -5.29 -5.25
CA ASP A 122 17.98 -5.19 -4.35
C ASP A 122 17.41 -3.78 -4.25
N LEU A 123 17.35 -3.08 -5.38
CA LEU A 123 16.77 -1.74 -5.44
C LEU A 123 15.25 -1.83 -5.23
N ASN A 124 14.76 -1.11 -4.26
CA ASN A 124 13.34 -1.08 -3.94
C ASN A 124 12.87 0.36 -3.66
N PRO A 125 12.52 1.12 -4.70
CA PRO A 125 12.05 2.50 -4.53
C PRO A 125 10.86 2.63 -3.58
N LEU A 126 10.00 1.60 -3.50
CA LEU A 126 8.86 1.59 -2.58
C LEU A 126 9.33 1.58 -1.11
N ARG A 127 10.45 0.90 -0.81
CA ARG A 127 11.07 0.93 0.53
C ARG A 127 11.43 2.35 0.94
N ASP A 128 12.07 3.08 0.06
CA ASP A 128 12.52 4.46 0.33
C ASP A 128 11.32 5.39 0.52
N ILE A 129 10.29 5.26 -0.31
CA ILE A 129 9.05 6.04 -0.20
C ILE A 129 8.35 5.77 1.14
N VAL A 130 8.19 4.49 1.51
CA VAL A 130 7.54 4.10 2.77
C VAL A 130 8.35 4.58 3.97
N ALA A 131 9.67 4.38 3.96
CA ALA A 131 10.56 4.78 5.04
C ALA A 131 10.62 6.30 5.24
N ALA A 132 10.56 7.07 4.15
CA ALA A 132 10.62 8.54 4.21
C ALA A 132 9.31 9.19 4.65
N ARG A 133 8.15 8.51 4.47
CA ARG A 133 6.82 9.11 4.66
C ARG A 133 6.06 8.61 5.87
N ILE A 134 6.45 7.47 6.45
CA ILE A 134 5.73 6.83 7.54
C ILE A 134 6.61 6.75 8.79
N ASP A 135 6.19 7.41 9.86
CA ASP A 135 6.79 7.24 11.19
C ASP A 135 6.16 6.04 11.91
N PHE A 136 6.73 4.86 11.65
CA PHE A 136 6.25 3.63 12.29
C PHE A 136 6.36 3.66 13.81
N ALA A 137 7.32 4.39 14.37
CA ALA A 137 7.44 4.52 15.81
C ALA A 137 6.26 5.31 16.39
N ALA A 138 5.84 6.38 15.73
CA ALA A 138 4.66 7.15 16.10
C ALA A 138 3.37 6.31 15.90
N LEU A 139 3.20 5.64 14.77
CA LEU A 139 2.03 4.79 14.52
C LEU A 139 1.88 3.66 15.54
N ARG A 140 2.98 3.01 15.94
CA ARG A 140 2.94 1.98 17.00
C ARG A 140 2.46 2.52 18.33
N ARG A 141 2.79 3.75 18.68
CA ARG A 141 2.45 4.35 19.98
C ARG A 141 1.06 4.97 20.02
N GLN A 142 0.64 5.62 18.93
CA GLN A 142 -0.50 6.54 18.98
C GLN A 142 -1.30 6.62 17.67
N SER A 143 -1.30 5.54 16.87
CA SER A 143 -2.14 5.51 15.65
C SER A 143 -3.60 5.80 15.99
N PRO A 144 -4.25 6.71 15.27
CA PRO A 144 -5.65 7.04 15.51
C PRO A 144 -6.63 5.94 15.06
N VAL A 145 -6.14 4.95 14.31
CA VAL A 145 -6.93 3.81 13.82
C VAL A 145 -6.22 2.50 14.09
N LYS A 146 -6.98 1.41 14.22
CA LYS A 146 -6.45 0.04 14.28
C LYS A 146 -6.04 -0.40 12.89
N LEU A 147 -4.81 -0.86 12.72
CA LEU A 147 -4.27 -1.33 11.45
C LEU A 147 -4.13 -2.86 11.45
N PHE A 148 -4.51 -3.48 10.33
CA PHE A 148 -4.47 -4.91 10.10
C PHE A 148 -3.83 -5.14 8.73
N ILE A 149 -2.52 -5.35 8.69
CA ILE A 149 -1.77 -5.50 7.44
C ILE A 149 -1.55 -6.98 7.15
N ALA A 150 -2.07 -7.42 6.02
CA ALA A 150 -2.03 -8.81 5.60
C ALA A 150 -0.76 -9.14 4.81
N ALA A 151 -0.10 -10.23 5.16
CA ALA A 151 0.95 -10.86 4.38
C ALA A 151 0.76 -12.38 4.38
N THR A 152 1.40 -13.09 3.46
CA THR A 152 1.40 -14.56 3.40
C THR A 152 2.71 -15.09 3.91
N HIS A 153 2.69 -15.98 4.89
CA HIS A 153 3.88 -16.70 5.33
C HIS A 153 4.32 -17.68 4.23
N ALA A 154 5.47 -17.44 3.61
CA ALA A 154 5.85 -18.09 2.35
C ALA A 154 5.97 -19.62 2.46
N ASN A 155 6.49 -20.17 3.59
CA ASN A 155 6.68 -21.60 3.76
C ASN A 155 5.37 -22.38 4.00
N SER A 156 4.34 -21.74 4.56
CA SER A 156 3.09 -22.41 4.93
C SER A 156 1.87 -22.00 4.11
N GLY A 157 1.97 -20.92 3.34
CA GLY A 157 0.84 -20.32 2.63
C GLY A 157 -0.22 -19.70 3.54
N LYS A 158 0.03 -19.58 4.85
CA LYS A 158 -0.95 -19.08 5.80
C LYS A 158 -0.92 -17.56 5.88
N LEU A 159 -2.11 -16.99 6.04
CA LEU A 159 -2.28 -15.57 6.31
C LEU A 159 -1.60 -15.16 7.62
N ARG A 160 -0.83 -14.07 7.58
CA ARG A 160 -0.29 -13.36 8.73
C ARG A 160 -0.85 -11.94 8.75
N ILE A 161 -1.37 -11.52 9.88
CA ILE A 161 -1.82 -10.13 10.09
C ILE A 161 -0.84 -9.44 11.02
N PHE A 162 -0.26 -8.33 10.56
CA PHE A 162 0.54 -7.43 11.38
C PHE A 162 -0.36 -6.33 11.95
N HIS A 163 -0.34 -6.17 13.26
CA HIS A 163 -1.11 -5.15 13.99
C HIS A 163 -0.25 -3.91 14.27
N ASN A 164 -0.87 -2.83 14.75
CA ASN A 164 -0.19 -1.55 15.01
C ASN A 164 1.19 -1.69 15.68
N HIS A 165 1.29 -2.50 16.73
CA HIS A 165 2.52 -2.68 17.51
C HIS A 165 3.66 -3.42 16.77
N GLU A 166 3.34 -4.09 15.67
CA GLU A 166 4.27 -4.86 14.84
C GLU A 166 4.68 -4.13 13.55
N LEU A 167 4.06 -2.98 13.27
CA LEU A 167 4.28 -2.28 12.01
C LEU A 167 5.72 -1.80 11.87
N SER A 168 6.28 -2.07 10.69
CA SER A 168 7.60 -1.65 10.25
C SER A 168 7.59 -1.48 8.73
N VAL A 169 8.65 -0.92 8.18
CA VAL A 169 8.85 -0.89 6.72
C VAL A 169 8.74 -2.29 6.14
N ASP A 170 9.40 -3.27 6.79
CA ASP A 170 9.41 -4.66 6.31
C ASP A 170 8.02 -5.32 6.36
N ALA A 171 7.20 -5.04 7.38
CA ALA A 171 5.83 -5.54 7.43
C ALA A 171 4.98 -5.03 6.27
N ILE A 172 5.14 -3.75 5.89
CA ILE A 172 4.43 -3.17 4.76
C ILE A 172 4.96 -3.72 3.43
N LEU A 173 6.27 -3.85 3.29
CA LEU A 173 6.87 -4.43 2.08
C LEU A 173 6.56 -5.93 1.94
N ALA A 174 6.48 -6.68 3.03
CA ALA A 174 6.03 -8.07 3.02
C ALA A 174 4.62 -8.20 2.44
N SER A 175 3.71 -7.29 2.85
CA SER A 175 2.35 -7.22 2.31
C SER A 175 2.28 -6.94 0.80
N ALA A 176 3.34 -6.39 0.20
CA ALA A 176 3.43 -6.05 -1.23
C ALA A 176 4.54 -6.83 -1.96
N CYS A 177 5.11 -7.86 -1.35
CA CYS A 177 6.19 -8.65 -1.91
C CYS A 177 5.67 -9.70 -2.90
N LEU A 178 5.74 -9.38 -4.19
CA LEU A 178 5.41 -10.32 -5.27
C LEU A 178 6.62 -11.24 -5.51
N PRO A 179 6.52 -12.55 -5.27
CA PRO A 179 7.66 -13.48 -5.31
C PRO A 179 8.28 -13.64 -6.70
N THR A 180 7.60 -13.20 -7.75
CA THR A 180 8.10 -13.20 -9.13
C THR A 180 8.95 -11.98 -9.50
N ILE A 181 8.91 -10.92 -8.67
CA ILE A 181 9.55 -9.63 -8.96
C ILE A 181 10.48 -9.19 -7.83
N HIS A 182 10.10 -9.48 -6.58
CA HIS A 182 10.80 -9.03 -5.39
C HIS A 182 11.46 -10.19 -4.66
N ARG A 183 12.59 -9.92 -4.03
CA ARG A 183 13.15 -10.84 -3.04
C ARG A 183 12.19 -11.00 -1.87
N THR A 184 12.11 -12.22 -1.34
CA THR A 184 11.28 -12.53 -0.17
C THR A 184 11.67 -11.64 1.01
N ILE A 185 10.69 -11.05 1.66
CA ILE A 185 10.91 -10.25 2.87
C ILE A 185 10.98 -11.20 4.08
N VAL A 186 12.04 -11.05 4.88
CA VAL A 186 12.24 -11.86 6.09
C VAL A 186 12.03 -10.99 7.32
N ILE A 187 11.12 -11.40 8.21
CA ILE A 187 10.83 -10.73 9.48
C ILE A 187 10.96 -11.78 10.59
N ASP A 188 11.80 -11.51 11.56
CA ASP A 188 12.09 -12.42 12.69
C ASP A 188 12.49 -13.85 12.26
N GLY A 189 13.21 -13.96 11.13
CA GLY A 189 13.66 -15.22 10.56
C GLY A 189 12.64 -15.95 9.68
N GLU A 190 11.41 -15.45 9.58
CA GLU A 190 10.33 -16.05 8.79
C GLU A 190 10.12 -15.29 7.46
N PRO A 191 9.93 -16.02 6.33
CA PRO A 191 9.76 -15.42 5.03
C PRO A 191 8.29 -15.05 4.74
N TYR A 192 8.08 -13.90 4.12
CA TYR A 192 6.74 -13.39 3.78
C TYR A 192 6.64 -12.91 2.34
N TRP A 193 5.45 -13.11 1.76
CA TRP A 193 5.01 -12.62 0.46
C TRP A 193 3.75 -11.78 0.59
N ASP A 194 3.34 -11.17 -0.51
CA ASP A 194 2.08 -10.40 -0.61
C ASP A 194 0.89 -11.20 -0.05
N GLY A 195 0.05 -10.52 0.71
CA GLY A 195 -1.10 -11.14 1.37
C GLY A 195 -2.15 -11.71 0.40
N GLY A 196 -2.07 -11.38 -0.88
CA GLY A 196 -2.93 -11.95 -1.93
C GLY A 196 -2.60 -13.41 -2.30
N TYR A 197 -1.55 -14.00 -1.73
CA TYR A 197 -1.16 -15.41 -1.94
C TYR A 197 -1.70 -16.36 -0.88
N SER A 198 -2.43 -15.87 0.12
CA SER A 198 -3.04 -16.69 1.20
C SER A 198 -4.46 -17.15 0.87
#